data_8f1cda16b1e8affeecaa766c6ab7cc9b
#
_entry.id   8f1cda16b1e8affeecaa766c6ab7cc9b
#
_cell.length_a   1.000
_cell.length_b   1.000
_cell.length_c   1.000
_cell.angle_alpha   90.00
_cell.angle_beta   90.00
_cell.angle_gamma   90.00
#
_symmetry.space_group_name_H-M   'P 1'
#
loop_
_entity.id
_entity.type
_entity.pdbx_description
1 polymer ?
#
loop_
_entity_poly.entity_id
_entity_poly.type
_entity_poly.pdbx_seq_one_letter_code
_entity_poly.pdbx_strand_id
1 'polypeptide(L)'
;MSKKLISLLSLIILLSGNALAGGPAAEKLAAVLAEQPEEVQARYPYRHPAETLEFFGIVPGMTVVEALPGGGWYTKVLLPYLGSEGSLIGADYSRDMYPLFGFFDEEFLKEKETWVADFTADAKGWSGDDGASVTAFAFGSMPEEMKGTAEAVLFIRALHNLARFEGEGGFLSAALQNAYDILKPGGIVGVVQHQARDGMSDEWAGGQNGYLKKNFVIAKMQETGFEFVAGSDINMNGKDQPTDEDKVWRLPPTLATSRDNPELKAEMEAIGESNRMTLKFRKSQE
;
A
#
# COMPACT_ATOMS: atom_id res chain seq x y z
N MET A 1 63.56 -26.21 -29.10
CA MET A 1 63.19 -24.95 -28.45
C MET A 1 61.73 -24.68 -28.75
N SER A 2 60.81 -25.00 -27.78
CA SER A 2 59.38 -24.91 -27.98
C SER A 2 58.86 -23.81 -27.04
N LYS A 3 58.37 -22.70 -27.62
CA LYS A 3 57.77 -21.58 -26.88
C LYS A 3 56.31 -21.91 -26.54
N LYS A 4 55.98 -22.11 -25.27
CA LYS A 4 54.61 -22.22 -24.79
C LYS A 4 54.02 -20.82 -24.69
N LEU A 5 52.96 -20.57 -25.48
CA LEU A 5 52.07 -19.42 -25.35
C LEU A 5 51.13 -19.66 -24.16
N ILE A 6 51.22 -18.81 -23.15
CA ILE A 6 50.27 -18.79 -22.04
C ILE A 6 49.20 -17.77 -22.43
N SER A 7 47.99 -18.27 -22.70
CA SER A 7 46.80 -17.43 -22.96
C SER A 7 46.22 -16.98 -21.61
N LEU A 8 46.28 -15.70 -21.33
CA LEU A 8 45.64 -15.10 -20.15
C LEU A 8 44.18 -14.85 -20.50
N LEU A 9 43.27 -15.66 -19.94
CA LEU A 9 41.84 -15.49 -20.02
C LEU A 9 41.44 -14.47 -18.94
N SER A 10 41.18 -13.22 -19.37
CA SER A 10 40.65 -12.18 -18.47
C SER A 10 39.17 -12.45 -18.21
N LEU A 11 38.87 -12.91 -17.01
CA LEU A 11 37.51 -13.05 -16.50
C LEU A 11 36.97 -11.66 -16.14
N ILE A 12 36.14 -11.10 -17.00
CA ILE A 12 35.38 -9.87 -16.69
C ILE A 12 34.23 -10.30 -15.79
N ILE A 13 34.39 -10.11 -14.47
CA ILE A 13 33.30 -10.17 -13.50
C ILE A 13 32.49 -8.88 -13.67
N LEU A 14 31.33 -8.98 -14.32
CA LEU A 14 30.31 -7.94 -14.29
C LEU A 14 29.73 -7.93 -12.85
N LEU A 15 30.31 -7.10 -12.00
CA LEU A 15 29.65 -6.66 -10.77
C LEU A 15 28.45 -5.80 -11.18
N SER A 16 27.27 -6.41 -11.20
CA SER A 16 26.00 -5.69 -11.13
C SER A 16 25.92 -5.06 -9.73
N GLY A 17 26.59 -3.93 -9.55
CA GLY A 17 26.52 -3.11 -8.36
C GLY A 17 25.09 -2.58 -8.20
N ASN A 18 24.50 -2.84 -7.04
CA ASN A 18 23.31 -2.14 -6.55
C ASN A 18 23.62 -0.64 -6.43
N ALA A 19 23.39 0.12 -7.50
CA ALA A 19 23.35 1.57 -7.48
C ALA A 19 21.90 1.99 -7.20
N LEU A 20 21.47 1.95 -5.94
CA LEU A 20 20.13 2.39 -5.50
C LEU A 20 20.19 3.45 -4.39
N ALA A 21 21.27 4.19 -4.27
CA ALA A 21 21.32 5.42 -3.47
C ALA A 21 21.65 6.59 -4.43
N GLY A 22 20.60 7.34 -4.89
CA GLY A 22 20.79 8.61 -5.58
C GLY A 22 20.55 8.65 -7.11
N GLY A 23 19.73 7.76 -7.68
CA GLY A 23 19.34 7.89 -9.10
C GLY A 23 18.20 8.91 -9.31
N PRO A 24 17.92 9.31 -10.58
CA PRO A 24 16.90 10.32 -10.91
C PRO A 24 15.51 10.07 -10.30
N ALA A 25 15.13 8.82 -10.13
CA ALA A 25 13.87 8.45 -9.47
C ALA A 25 13.87 8.78 -7.98
N ALA A 26 14.96 8.48 -7.26
CA ALA A 26 15.11 8.80 -5.84
C ALA A 26 15.19 10.31 -5.61
N GLU A 27 15.89 11.04 -6.48
CA GLU A 27 15.95 12.51 -6.43
C GLU A 27 14.57 13.13 -6.66
N LYS A 28 13.79 12.63 -7.62
CA LYS A 28 12.41 13.09 -7.87
C LYS A 28 11.52 12.79 -6.68
N LEU A 29 11.61 11.59 -6.09
CA LEU A 29 10.81 11.23 -4.92
C LEU A 29 11.13 12.13 -3.73
N ALA A 30 12.41 12.40 -3.47
CA ALA A 30 12.83 13.29 -2.41
C ALA A 30 12.30 14.73 -2.60
N ALA A 31 12.35 15.26 -3.82
CA ALA A 31 11.78 16.56 -4.16
C ALA A 31 10.27 16.61 -3.92
N VAL A 32 9.52 15.61 -4.42
CA VAL A 32 8.06 15.50 -4.21
C VAL A 32 7.71 15.44 -2.73
N LEU A 33 8.47 14.68 -1.93
CA LEU A 33 8.23 14.58 -0.49
C LEU A 33 8.53 15.89 0.24
N ALA A 34 9.55 16.64 -0.18
CA ALA A 34 9.90 17.94 0.40
C ALA A 34 8.85 19.04 0.12
N GLU A 35 8.10 18.91 -0.98
CA GLU A 35 7.05 19.86 -1.38
C GLU A 35 5.68 19.57 -0.73
N GLN A 36 5.52 18.43 -0.04
CA GLN A 36 4.25 18.10 0.61
C GLN A 36 3.94 19.06 1.77
N PRO A 37 2.66 19.33 2.07
CA PRO A 37 2.26 20.10 3.24
C PRO A 37 2.84 19.56 4.55
N GLU A 38 3.04 20.46 5.54
CA GLU A 38 3.65 20.08 6.83
C GLU A 38 2.92 18.97 7.56
N GLU A 39 1.58 18.94 7.50
CA GLU A 39 0.76 17.88 8.10
C GLU A 39 0.95 16.51 7.41
N VAL A 40 1.32 16.48 6.14
CA VAL A 40 1.71 15.26 5.43
C VAL A 40 3.11 14.82 5.83
N GLN A 41 4.06 15.75 5.89
CA GLN A 41 5.45 15.50 6.26
C GLN A 41 5.57 15.03 7.73
N ALA A 42 4.73 15.54 8.64
CA ALA A 42 4.68 15.13 10.03
C ALA A 42 4.45 13.61 10.23
N ARG A 43 3.98 12.91 9.18
CA ARG A 43 3.75 11.46 9.21
C ARG A 43 4.94 10.63 8.69
N TYR A 44 5.96 11.26 8.09
CA TYR A 44 7.10 10.55 7.51
C TYR A 44 7.88 9.69 8.51
N PRO A 45 8.11 10.14 9.77
CA PRO A 45 8.78 9.31 10.77
C PRO A 45 8.07 7.99 11.11
N TYR A 46 6.79 7.87 10.73
CA TYR A 46 5.98 6.68 10.96
C TYR A 46 5.68 5.90 9.68
N ARG A 47 5.68 6.56 8.52
CA ARG A 47 5.21 5.97 7.25
C ARG A 47 6.32 5.68 6.27
N HIS A 48 7.50 6.25 6.48
CA HIS A 48 8.70 6.00 5.69
C HIS A 48 8.42 5.93 4.18
N PRO A 49 7.76 6.99 3.58
CA PRO A 49 7.24 6.90 2.22
C PRO A 49 8.34 6.68 1.18
N ALA A 50 9.51 7.28 1.34
CA ALA A 50 10.63 7.10 0.42
C ALA A 50 11.06 5.63 0.40
N GLU A 51 11.44 5.11 1.55
CA GLU A 51 11.94 3.75 1.72
C GLU A 51 10.89 2.71 1.34
N THR A 52 9.60 3.00 1.61
CA THR A 52 8.48 2.11 1.27
C THR A 52 8.28 2.02 -0.25
N LEU A 53 8.24 3.16 -0.95
CA LEU A 53 8.07 3.19 -2.41
C LEU A 53 9.29 2.62 -3.14
N GLU A 54 10.50 2.90 -2.65
CA GLU A 54 11.75 2.30 -3.15
C GLU A 54 11.76 0.78 -2.96
N PHE A 55 11.38 0.28 -1.78
CA PHE A 55 11.28 -1.16 -1.51
C PHE A 55 10.33 -1.85 -2.47
N PHE A 56 9.18 -1.24 -2.78
CA PHE A 56 8.23 -1.77 -3.76
C PHE A 56 8.75 -1.61 -5.19
N GLY A 57 9.70 -0.74 -5.45
CA GLY A 57 10.26 -0.48 -6.78
C GLY A 57 9.36 0.41 -7.63
N ILE A 58 8.60 1.31 -6.99
CA ILE A 58 7.79 2.31 -7.70
C ILE A 58 8.71 3.37 -8.29
N VAL A 59 8.53 3.66 -9.58
CA VAL A 59 9.31 4.66 -10.31
C VAL A 59 8.40 5.53 -11.20
N PRO A 60 8.86 6.73 -11.59
CA PRO A 60 8.14 7.59 -12.52
C PRO A 60 7.74 6.85 -13.81
N GLY A 61 6.58 7.20 -14.36
CA GLY A 61 6.04 6.63 -15.60
C GLY A 61 5.27 5.32 -15.42
N MET A 62 5.24 4.73 -14.21
CA MET A 62 4.45 3.52 -13.95
C MET A 62 2.94 3.81 -13.90
N THR A 63 2.14 2.79 -14.22
CA THR A 63 0.73 2.70 -13.86
C THR A 63 0.61 2.00 -12.51
N VAL A 64 0.16 2.72 -11.48
CA VAL A 64 0.04 2.23 -10.11
C VAL A 64 -1.41 2.24 -9.66
N VAL A 65 -1.88 1.14 -9.07
CA VAL A 65 -3.17 1.07 -8.39
C VAL A 65 -2.97 1.36 -6.91
N GLU A 66 -3.69 2.32 -6.37
CA GLU A 66 -3.78 2.59 -4.94
C GLU A 66 -5.10 2.04 -4.40
N ALA A 67 -5.01 0.99 -3.59
CA ALA A 67 -6.18 0.40 -2.93
C ALA A 67 -6.58 1.23 -1.71
N LEU A 68 -7.86 1.63 -1.67
CA LEU A 68 -8.48 2.39 -0.59
C LEU A 68 -7.73 3.69 -0.26
N PRO A 69 -7.60 4.62 -1.22
CA PRO A 69 -6.82 5.84 -1.06
C PRO A 69 -7.30 6.73 0.11
N GLY A 70 -8.56 6.59 0.54
CA GLY A 70 -9.16 7.37 1.62
C GLY A 70 -9.03 8.87 1.37
N GLY A 71 -8.42 9.61 2.30
CA GLY A 71 -8.16 11.06 2.13
C GLY A 71 -6.95 11.41 1.24
N GLY A 72 -6.41 10.44 0.48
CA GLY A 72 -5.41 10.66 -0.55
C GLY A 72 -3.99 10.94 -0.05
N TRP A 73 -3.61 10.40 1.11
CA TRP A 73 -2.27 10.69 1.65
C TRP A 73 -1.15 10.17 0.73
N TYR A 74 -1.23 8.92 0.25
CA TYR A 74 -0.29 8.40 -0.74
C TYR A 74 -0.61 8.91 -2.14
N THR A 75 -1.89 9.11 -2.50
CA THR A 75 -2.31 9.71 -3.78
C THR A 75 -1.56 10.99 -4.09
N LYS A 76 -1.49 11.93 -3.09
CA LYS A 76 -0.81 13.23 -3.21
C LYS A 76 0.71 13.11 -3.39
N VAL A 77 1.31 12.02 -2.96
CA VAL A 77 2.73 11.70 -3.21
C VAL A 77 2.90 11.03 -4.58
N LEU A 78 2.04 10.06 -4.90
CA LEU A 78 2.15 9.25 -6.11
C LEU A 78 1.91 10.07 -7.38
N LEU A 79 0.92 10.96 -7.39
CA LEU A 79 0.57 11.74 -8.57
C LEU A 79 1.74 12.55 -9.14
N PRO A 80 2.41 13.43 -8.39
CA PRO A 80 3.57 14.16 -8.89
C PRO A 80 4.79 13.25 -9.10
N TYR A 81 4.94 12.19 -8.30
CA TYR A 81 6.06 11.27 -8.43
C TYR A 81 5.98 10.43 -9.71
N LEU A 82 4.82 9.89 -10.04
CA LEU A 82 4.63 9.15 -11.29
C LEU A 82 4.79 10.07 -12.50
N GLY A 83 4.31 11.33 -12.42
CA GLY A 83 4.45 12.33 -13.47
C GLY A 83 3.59 12.08 -14.69
N SER A 84 3.66 12.97 -15.68
CA SER A 84 2.76 12.98 -16.87
C SER A 84 2.78 11.71 -17.72
N GLU A 85 3.87 10.94 -17.67
CA GLU A 85 3.96 9.65 -18.37
C GLU A 85 3.38 8.49 -17.55
N GLY A 86 3.05 8.71 -16.26
CA GLY A 86 2.49 7.71 -15.38
C GLY A 86 0.97 7.79 -15.26
N SER A 87 0.41 6.79 -14.58
CA SER A 87 -1.02 6.72 -14.30
C SER A 87 -1.27 6.24 -12.87
N LEU A 88 -2.26 6.82 -12.20
CA LEU A 88 -2.77 6.37 -10.92
C LEU A 88 -4.20 5.87 -11.08
N ILE A 89 -4.46 4.68 -10.56
CA ILE A 89 -5.78 4.07 -10.56
C ILE A 89 -6.22 3.93 -9.10
N GLY A 90 -7.26 4.65 -8.69
CA GLY A 90 -7.87 4.46 -7.37
C GLY A 90 -8.77 3.23 -7.36
N ALA A 91 -8.68 2.39 -6.32
CA ALA A 91 -9.59 1.28 -6.11
C ALA A 91 -10.25 1.38 -4.74
N ASP A 92 -11.58 1.54 -4.68
CA ASP A 92 -12.33 1.65 -3.41
C ASP A 92 -13.09 0.35 -3.12
N TYR A 93 -13.70 0.25 -1.92
CA TYR A 93 -14.56 -0.85 -1.56
C TYR A 93 -15.68 -1.09 -2.57
N SER A 94 -16.12 -2.35 -2.69
CA SER A 94 -17.44 -2.65 -3.26
C SER A 94 -18.50 -1.86 -2.50
N ARG A 95 -19.50 -1.34 -3.23
CA ARG A 95 -20.62 -0.60 -2.60
C ARG A 95 -21.34 -1.43 -1.54
N ASP A 96 -21.47 -2.73 -1.77
CA ASP A 96 -22.15 -3.67 -0.87
C ASP A 96 -21.43 -3.85 0.47
N MET A 97 -20.15 -3.49 0.53
CA MET A 97 -19.37 -3.58 1.76
C MET A 97 -19.65 -2.42 2.73
N TYR A 98 -19.97 -1.22 2.25
CA TYR A 98 -20.16 -0.05 3.11
C TYR A 98 -21.26 -0.20 4.16
N PRO A 99 -22.45 -0.75 3.86
CA PRO A 99 -23.48 -0.99 4.88
C PRO A 99 -23.03 -1.90 6.03
N LEU A 100 -22.11 -2.84 5.78
CA LEU A 100 -21.63 -3.78 6.79
C LEU A 100 -20.81 -3.13 7.91
N PHE A 101 -20.28 -1.94 7.69
CA PHE A 101 -19.60 -1.19 8.75
C PHE A 101 -20.56 -0.76 9.89
N GLY A 102 -21.84 -0.55 9.59
CA GLY A 102 -22.90 -0.28 10.56
C GLY A 102 -22.90 1.14 11.18
N PHE A 103 -22.04 2.03 10.73
CA PHE A 103 -21.93 3.40 11.23
C PHE A 103 -22.01 4.48 10.15
N PHE A 104 -22.08 4.10 8.88
CA PHE A 104 -22.32 5.03 7.77
C PHE A 104 -23.81 5.31 7.62
N ASP A 105 -24.17 6.58 7.48
CA ASP A 105 -25.53 7.00 7.20
C ASP A 105 -25.88 6.92 5.71
N GLU A 106 -27.16 7.17 5.39
CA GLU A 106 -27.66 7.11 4.02
C GLU A 106 -27.01 8.17 3.10
N GLU A 107 -26.65 9.33 3.64
CA GLU A 107 -26.00 10.40 2.88
C GLU A 107 -24.61 9.96 2.44
N PHE A 108 -23.80 9.42 3.36
CA PHE A 108 -22.50 8.87 3.04
C PHE A 108 -22.57 7.71 2.03
N LEU A 109 -23.54 6.79 2.19
CA LEU A 109 -23.72 5.68 1.26
C LEU A 109 -24.05 6.17 -0.15
N LYS A 110 -24.84 7.25 -0.26
CA LYS A 110 -25.16 7.88 -1.53
C LYS A 110 -23.93 8.57 -2.17
N GLU A 111 -23.11 9.25 -1.39
CA GLU A 111 -21.83 9.81 -1.88
C GLU A 111 -20.93 8.73 -2.48
N LYS A 112 -20.96 7.52 -1.94
CA LYS A 112 -20.17 6.40 -2.48
C LYS A 112 -20.65 5.88 -3.84
N GLU A 113 -21.86 6.25 -4.27
CA GLU A 113 -22.34 5.92 -5.63
C GLU A 113 -21.56 6.64 -6.72
N THR A 114 -21.06 7.85 -6.43
CA THR A 114 -20.32 8.71 -7.36
C THR A 114 -18.81 8.70 -7.12
N TRP A 115 -18.33 7.94 -6.13
CA TRP A 115 -16.93 7.97 -5.68
C TRP A 115 -15.89 7.88 -6.82
N VAL A 116 -16.12 7.05 -7.83
CA VAL A 116 -15.19 6.90 -8.97
C VAL A 116 -14.99 8.22 -9.71
N ALA A 117 -16.07 8.96 -9.95
CA ALA A 117 -16.03 10.26 -10.61
C ALA A 117 -15.43 11.33 -9.69
N ASP A 118 -15.83 11.34 -8.42
CA ASP A 118 -15.41 12.32 -7.43
C ASP A 118 -13.92 12.18 -7.12
N PHE A 119 -13.44 10.96 -6.88
CA PHE A 119 -12.01 10.69 -6.68
C PHE A 119 -11.19 11.14 -7.89
N THR A 120 -11.67 10.86 -9.11
CA THR A 120 -10.96 11.25 -10.33
C THR A 120 -10.89 12.78 -10.47
N ALA A 121 -11.95 13.48 -10.08
CA ALA A 121 -12.01 14.96 -10.09
C ALA A 121 -11.07 15.56 -9.03
N ASP A 122 -11.14 15.06 -7.79
CA ASP A 122 -10.29 15.51 -6.68
C ASP A 122 -8.82 15.29 -6.95
N ALA A 123 -8.48 14.11 -7.45
CA ALA A 123 -7.10 13.73 -7.76
C ALA A 123 -6.48 14.62 -8.84
N LYS A 124 -7.26 15.08 -9.83
CA LYS A 124 -6.79 16.09 -10.79
C LYS A 124 -6.39 17.40 -10.11
N GLY A 125 -7.12 17.80 -9.06
CA GLY A 125 -6.79 18.98 -8.27
C GLY A 125 -5.47 18.82 -7.48
N TRP A 126 -5.09 17.59 -7.14
CA TRP A 126 -3.83 17.30 -6.42
C TRP A 126 -2.66 17.02 -7.36
N SER A 127 -2.93 16.70 -8.62
CA SER A 127 -1.91 16.26 -9.58
C SER A 127 -1.00 17.38 -10.08
N GLY A 128 -1.51 18.62 -10.16
CA GLY A 128 -0.85 19.68 -10.90
C GLY A 128 -0.82 19.39 -12.41
N ASP A 129 -0.19 20.28 -13.19
CA ASP A 129 -0.16 20.20 -14.65
C ASP A 129 0.71 19.03 -15.17
N ASP A 130 1.74 18.64 -14.42
CA ASP A 130 2.71 17.61 -14.78
C ASP A 130 2.50 16.28 -14.03
N GLY A 131 1.38 16.10 -13.34
CA GLY A 131 1.09 14.89 -12.59
C GLY A 131 0.52 13.77 -13.44
N ALA A 132 0.42 12.57 -12.84
CA ALA A 132 -0.07 11.37 -13.48
C ALA A 132 -1.55 11.50 -13.90
N SER A 133 -1.93 10.78 -14.96
CA SER A 133 -3.34 10.59 -15.31
C SER A 133 -4.06 9.79 -14.22
N VAL A 134 -5.37 10.03 -14.03
CA VAL A 134 -6.15 9.39 -12.96
C VAL A 134 -7.38 8.71 -13.52
N THR A 135 -7.61 7.48 -13.08
CA THR A 135 -8.85 6.74 -13.23
C THR A 135 -9.18 6.02 -11.93
N ALA A 136 -10.38 5.42 -11.82
CA ALA A 136 -10.75 4.69 -10.61
C ALA A 136 -11.78 3.59 -10.90
N PHE A 137 -11.88 2.61 -9.98
CA PHE A 137 -12.93 1.59 -9.97
C PHE A 137 -13.28 1.16 -8.53
N ALA A 138 -14.38 0.44 -8.37
CA ALA A 138 -14.71 -0.23 -7.10
C ALA A 138 -14.36 -1.73 -7.20
N PHE A 139 -13.75 -2.31 -6.15
CA PHE A 139 -13.47 -3.74 -6.09
C PHE A 139 -14.72 -4.57 -6.37
N GLY A 140 -14.58 -5.66 -7.13
CA GLY A 140 -15.69 -6.46 -7.64
C GLY A 140 -16.38 -5.88 -8.90
N SER A 141 -15.99 -4.66 -9.35
CA SER A 141 -16.55 -4.01 -10.54
C SER A 141 -15.47 -3.41 -11.44
N MET A 142 -14.28 -4.01 -11.46
CA MET A 142 -13.17 -3.56 -12.29
C MET A 142 -13.52 -3.75 -13.78
N PRO A 143 -13.39 -2.70 -14.62
CA PRO A 143 -13.59 -2.80 -16.07
C PRO A 143 -12.61 -3.78 -16.73
N GLU A 144 -13.12 -4.58 -17.69
CA GLU A 144 -12.30 -5.59 -18.41
C GLU A 144 -11.09 -4.99 -19.12
N GLU A 145 -11.22 -3.78 -19.65
CA GLU A 145 -10.15 -3.05 -20.32
C GLU A 145 -8.99 -2.67 -19.42
N MET A 146 -9.16 -2.72 -18.10
CA MET A 146 -8.09 -2.47 -17.13
C MET A 146 -7.21 -3.68 -16.86
N LYS A 147 -7.61 -4.89 -17.30
CA LYS A 147 -6.81 -6.09 -17.09
C LYS A 147 -5.44 -6.00 -17.79
N GLY A 148 -4.41 -6.35 -17.05
CA GLY A 148 -3.02 -6.36 -17.52
C GLY A 148 -2.45 -4.98 -17.85
N THR A 149 -2.97 -3.91 -17.25
CA THR A 149 -2.50 -2.53 -17.53
C THR A 149 -1.56 -1.97 -16.50
N ALA A 150 -1.60 -2.43 -15.25
CA ALA A 150 -0.81 -1.87 -14.15
C ALA A 150 0.52 -2.59 -13.94
N GLU A 151 1.55 -1.84 -13.55
CA GLU A 151 2.83 -2.36 -13.09
C GLU A 151 2.85 -2.66 -11.59
N ALA A 152 2.05 -1.93 -10.80
CA ALA A 152 2.00 -2.14 -9.35
C ALA A 152 0.61 -1.93 -8.76
N VAL A 153 0.30 -2.67 -7.68
CA VAL A 153 -0.86 -2.46 -6.80
C VAL A 153 -0.35 -2.25 -5.37
N LEU A 154 -0.81 -1.20 -4.70
CA LEU A 154 -0.43 -0.85 -3.35
C LEU A 154 -1.61 -0.99 -2.39
N PHE A 155 -1.52 -1.93 -1.45
CA PHE A 155 -2.45 -2.07 -0.31
C PHE A 155 -1.82 -1.44 0.93
N ILE A 156 -2.06 -0.14 1.14
CA ILE A 156 -1.49 0.58 2.28
C ILE A 156 -2.53 0.70 3.40
N ARG A 157 -2.47 -0.18 4.40
CA ARG A 157 -3.42 -0.27 5.52
C ARG A 157 -4.86 -0.57 5.06
N ALA A 158 -4.99 -1.34 4.00
CA ALA A 158 -6.24 -1.59 3.30
C ALA A 158 -6.85 -2.97 3.60
N LEU A 159 -6.01 -3.98 3.83
CA LEU A 159 -6.47 -5.37 3.84
C LEU A 159 -7.35 -5.76 5.03
N HIS A 160 -7.20 -5.09 6.18
CA HIS A 160 -7.90 -5.49 7.41
C HIS A 160 -9.42 -5.38 7.32
N ASN A 161 -9.95 -4.33 6.67
CA ASN A 161 -11.40 -4.21 6.50
C ASN A 161 -11.94 -5.20 5.47
N LEU A 162 -11.20 -5.46 4.39
CA LEU A 162 -11.55 -6.47 3.41
C LEU A 162 -11.59 -7.86 4.07
N ALA A 163 -10.60 -8.18 4.91
CA ALA A 163 -10.54 -9.44 5.65
C ALA A 163 -11.67 -9.55 6.69
N ARG A 164 -11.99 -8.46 7.40
CA ARG A 164 -13.08 -8.41 8.38
C ARG A 164 -14.41 -8.89 7.81
N PHE A 165 -14.71 -8.53 6.57
CA PHE A 165 -15.99 -8.82 5.93
C PHE A 165 -15.89 -9.91 4.85
N GLU A 166 -14.80 -10.67 4.85
CA GLU A 166 -14.61 -11.76 3.87
C GLU A 166 -15.74 -12.80 3.94
N GLY A 167 -16.19 -13.13 5.15
CA GLY A 167 -17.26 -14.11 5.35
C GLY A 167 -18.64 -13.67 4.85
N GLU A 168 -18.87 -12.36 4.73
CA GLU A 168 -20.15 -11.78 4.32
C GLU A 168 -20.25 -11.61 2.79
N GLY A 169 -19.14 -11.43 2.08
CA GLY A 169 -19.23 -11.17 0.65
C GLY A 169 -17.96 -11.48 -0.17
N GLY A 170 -16.96 -12.14 0.41
CA GLY A 170 -15.74 -12.49 -0.31
C GLY A 170 -14.90 -11.25 -0.73
N PHE A 171 -14.99 -10.17 0.05
CA PHE A 171 -14.43 -8.87 -0.34
C PHE A 171 -12.89 -8.87 -0.44
N LEU A 172 -12.20 -9.59 0.44
CA LEU A 172 -10.75 -9.74 0.35
C LEU A 172 -10.37 -10.53 -0.91
N SER A 173 -11.02 -11.67 -1.12
CA SER A 173 -10.79 -12.53 -2.29
C SER A 173 -11.05 -11.77 -3.59
N ALA A 174 -12.14 -11.00 -3.67
CA ALA A 174 -12.47 -10.19 -4.85
C ALA A 174 -11.43 -9.07 -5.09
N ALA A 175 -10.99 -8.38 -4.04
CA ALA A 175 -9.98 -7.33 -4.16
C ALA A 175 -8.61 -7.89 -4.59
N LEU A 176 -8.20 -9.03 -4.04
CA LEU A 176 -6.94 -9.69 -4.43
C LEU A 176 -7.02 -10.23 -5.87
N GLN A 177 -8.18 -10.77 -6.29
CA GLN A 177 -8.39 -11.19 -7.67
C GLN A 177 -8.33 -10.01 -8.64
N ASN A 178 -8.98 -8.87 -8.33
CA ASN A 178 -8.87 -7.66 -9.14
C ASN A 178 -7.41 -7.17 -9.21
N ALA A 179 -6.67 -7.21 -8.10
CA ALA A 179 -5.25 -6.88 -8.08
C ALA A 179 -4.42 -7.82 -8.97
N TYR A 180 -4.76 -9.11 -8.99
CA TYR A 180 -4.10 -10.07 -9.87
C TYR A 180 -4.42 -9.80 -11.34
N ASP A 181 -5.69 -9.57 -11.65
CA ASP A 181 -6.15 -9.37 -13.03
C ASP A 181 -5.62 -8.07 -13.64
N ILE A 182 -5.58 -6.98 -12.87
CA ILE A 182 -5.12 -5.67 -13.38
C ILE A 182 -3.62 -5.62 -13.64
N LEU A 183 -2.84 -6.44 -12.94
CA LEU A 183 -1.39 -6.44 -13.08
C LEU A 183 -0.94 -7.08 -14.39
N LYS A 184 0.06 -6.46 -15.03
CA LYS A 184 0.88 -7.08 -16.07
C LYS A 184 1.60 -8.32 -15.51
N PRO A 185 1.98 -9.30 -16.36
CA PRO A 185 2.91 -10.35 -15.95
C PRO A 185 4.19 -9.75 -15.32
N GLY A 186 4.62 -10.27 -14.19
CA GLY A 186 5.75 -9.72 -13.43
C GLY A 186 5.44 -8.47 -12.58
N GLY A 187 4.22 -7.96 -12.65
CA GLY A 187 3.77 -6.80 -11.86
C GLY A 187 3.83 -7.06 -10.34
N ILE A 188 3.97 -5.99 -9.58
CA ILE A 188 4.25 -6.03 -8.12
C ILE A 188 3.01 -5.71 -7.31
N VAL A 189 2.84 -6.41 -6.18
CA VAL A 189 1.95 -5.97 -5.10
C VAL A 189 2.78 -5.56 -3.89
N GLY A 190 2.60 -4.30 -3.46
CA GLY A 190 3.13 -3.77 -2.21
C GLY A 190 2.06 -3.77 -1.13
N VAL A 191 2.36 -4.37 0.02
CA VAL A 191 1.46 -4.40 1.18
C VAL A 191 2.12 -3.74 2.38
N VAL A 192 1.47 -2.72 2.95
CA VAL A 192 1.77 -2.22 4.30
C VAL A 192 0.52 -2.40 5.14
N GLN A 193 0.56 -3.29 6.14
CA GLN A 193 -0.62 -3.64 6.93
C GLN A 193 -0.30 -3.72 8.41
N HIS A 194 -1.21 -3.24 9.27
CA HIS A 194 -1.10 -3.36 10.73
C HIS A 194 -0.91 -4.82 11.11
N GLN A 195 0.20 -5.12 11.77
CA GLN A 195 0.63 -6.48 12.10
C GLN A 195 0.22 -6.86 13.50
N ALA A 196 -0.59 -7.92 13.63
CA ALA A 196 -0.88 -8.55 14.90
C ALA A 196 0.39 -9.20 15.48
N ARG A 197 0.51 -9.23 16.82
CA ARG A 197 1.54 -10.02 17.49
C ARG A 197 1.26 -11.52 17.30
N ASP A 198 2.29 -12.33 17.22
CA ASP A 198 2.16 -13.77 16.94
C ASP A 198 1.27 -14.51 17.98
N GLY A 199 1.27 -14.06 19.24
CA GLY A 199 0.46 -14.66 20.30
C GLY A 199 -1.04 -14.31 20.31
N MET A 200 -1.48 -13.37 19.45
CA MET A 200 -2.91 -13.02 19.35
C MET A 200 -3.69 -14.14 18.68
N SER A 201 -4.96 -14.32 19.06
CA SER A 201 -5.84 -15.31 18.41
C SER A 201 -6.13 -14.95 16.95
N ASP A 202 -6.49 -15.92 16.12
CA ASP A 202 -6.89 -15.68 14.73
C ASP A 202 -8.18 -14.87 14.66
N GLU A 203 -9.11 -15.10 15.61
CA GLU A 203 -10.33 -14.32 15.73
C GLU A 203 -10.01 -12.84 15.98
N TRP A 204 -9.15 -12.51 16.97
CA TRP A 204 -8.77 -11.14 17.27
C TRP A 204 -8.07 -10.47 16.07
N ALA A 205 -7.24 -11.21 15.35
CA ALA A 205 -6.46 -10.76 14.20
C ALA A 205 -7.22 -10.90 12.86
N GLY A 206 -8.54 -11.04 12.90
CA GLY A 206 -9.39 -11.20 11.71
C GLY A 206 -9.72 -9.89 10.96
N GLY A 207 -9.16 -8.76 11.40
CA GLY A 207 -9.33 -7.44 10.77
C GLY A 207 -10.26 -6.48 11.51
N GLN A 208 -11.20 -6.97 12.34
CA GLN A 208 -12.15 -6.13 13.10
C GLN A 208 -11.44 -5.18 14.10
N ASN A 209 -10.24 -5.52 14.55
CA ASN A 209 -9.38 -4.67 15.38
C ASN A 209 -8.32 -3.89 14.57
N GLY A 210 -8.37 -3.99 13.24
CA GLY A 210 -7.45 -3.35 12.30
C GLY A 210 -6.17 -4.14 12.03
N TYR A 211 -5.88 -5.18 12.80
CA TYR A 211 -4.66 -5.98 12.70
C TYR A 211 -4.89 -7.30 11.97
N LEU A 212 -3.85 -7.74 11.23
CA LEU A 212 -3.79 -9.05 10.59
C LEU A 212 -2.48 -9.75 10.94
N LYS A 213 -2.47 -11.08 10.99
CA LYS A 213 -1.24 -11.87 11.09
C LYS A 213 -0.47 -11.85 9.77
N LYS A 214 0.85 -11.73 9.85
CA LYS A 214 1.73 -11.73 8.66
C LYS A 214 1.53 -12.99 7.80
N ASN A 215 1.48 -14.16 8.43
CA ASN A 215 1.31 -15.43 7.72
C ASN A 215 -0.07 -15.54 7.05
N PHE A 216 -1.12 -14.96 7.65
CA PHE A 216 -2.45 -14.89 7.01
C PHE A 216 -2.38 -14.09 5.71
N VAL A 217 -1.75 -12.90 5.73
CA VAL A 217 -1.61 -12.07 4.53
C VAL A 217 -0.82 -12.79 3.45
N ILE A 218 0.32 -13.41 3.81
CA ILE A 218 1.14 -14.17 2.86
C ILE A 218 0.33 -15.32 2.24
N ALA A 219 -0.40 -16.08 3.06
CA ALA A 219 -1.20 -17.21 2.58
C ALA A 219 -2.30 -16.74 1.59
N LYS A 220 -3.04 -15.67 1.91
CA LYS A 220 -4.11 -15.13 1.04
C LYS A 220 -3.56 -14.61 -0.29
N MET A 221 -2.41 -13.97 -0.29
CA MET A 221 -1.73 -13.55 -1.51
C MET A 221 -1.31 -14.75 -2.37
N GLN A 222 -0.75 -15.80 -1.74
CA GLN A 222 -0.32 -17.01 -2.45
C GLN A 222 -1.52 -17.83 -2.97
N GLU A 223 -2.62 -17.90 -2.21
CA GLU A 223 -3.88 -18.53 -2.65
C GLU A 223 -4.44 -17.86 -3.93
N THR A 224 -4.23 -16.56 -4.09
CA THR A 224 -4.61 -15.79 -5.30
C THR A 224 -3.64 -16.03 -6.47
N GLY A 225 -2.46 -16.60 -6.24
CA GLY A 225 -1.44 -16.86 -7.27
C GLY A 225 -0.23 -15.92 -7.25
N PHE A 226 -0.12 -15.06 -6.24
CA PHE A 226 1.06 -14.21 -6.10
C PHE A 226 2.25 -14.95 -5.50
N GLU A 227 3.44 -14.65 -5.98
CA GLU A 227 4.70 -15.11 -5.40
C GLU A 227 5.16 -14.13 -4.29
N PHE A 228 5.46 -14.63 -3.09
CA PHE A 228 6.13 -13.82 -2.07
C PHE A 228 7.57 -13.52 -2.48
N VAL A 229 7.93 -12.24 -2.55
CA VAL A 229 9.27 -11.80 -2.96
C VAL A 229 10.13 -11.46 -1.75
N ALA A 230 9.65 -10.57 -0.87
CA ALA A 230 10.41 -10.10 0.28
C ALA A 230 9.51 -9.46 1.35
N GLY A 231 10.02 -9.40 2.57
CA GLY A 231 9.47 -8.57 3.64
C GLY A 231 10.52 -7.55 4.09
N SER A 232 10.07 -6.44 4.69
CA SER A 232 10.93 -5.40 5.25
C SER A 232 10.39 -4.92 6.59
N ASP A 233 11.29 -4.45 7.44
CA ASP A 233 11.00 -3.89 8.75
C ASP A 233 10.82 -2.36 8.73
N ILE A 234 10.79 -1.73 7.53
CA ILE A 234 10.71 -0.27 7.32
C ILE A 234 9.59 0.36 8.17
N ASN A 235 8.42 -0.27 8.23
CA ASN A 235 7.24 0.26 8.92
C ASN A 235 6.96 -0.43 10.27
N MET A 236 7.93 -1.15 10.84
CA MET A 236 7.79 -1.75 12.16
C MET A 236 7.84 -0.69 13.26
N ASN A 237 6.98 -0.88 14.26
CA ASN A 237 7.00 -0.09 15.48
C ASN A 237 6.88 -1.02 16.71
N GLY A 238 8.00 -1.33 17.34
CA GLY A 238 8.04 -2.21 18.51
C GLY A 238 7.33 -1.65 19.76
N LYS A 239 6.93 -0.37 19.78
CA LYS A 239 6.16 0.24 20.86
C LYS A 239 4.67 -0.14 20.79
N ASP A 240 4.17 -0.50 19.62
CA ASP A 240 2.78 -0.94 19.46
C ASP A 240 2.62 -2.39 19.94
N GLN A 241 2.20 -2.54 21.19
CA GLN A 241 1.99 -3.82 21.87
C GLN A 241 0.52 -3.95 22.30
N PRO A 242 -0.41 -4.20 21.33
CA PRO A 242 -1.83 -4.28 21.65
C PRO A 242 -2.15 -5.46 22.60
N THR A 243 -3.13 -5.26 23.46
CA THR A 243 -3.80 -6.29 24.25
C THR A 243 -5.02 -6.85 23.50
N ASP A 244 -5.72 -7.82 24.07
CA ASP A 244 -6.94 -8.40 23.48
C ASP A 244 -8.11 -7.40 23.38
N GLU A 245 -8.07 -6.31 24.17
CA GLU A 245 -9.09 -5.26 24.19
C GLU A 245 -8.79 -4.14 23.20
N ASP A 246 -7.57 -4.07 22.67
CA ASP A 246 -7.11 -2.96 21.86
C ASP A 246 -7.56 -3.08 20.39
N LYS A 247 -7.80 -1.89 19.81
CA LYS A 247 -7.97 -1.70 18.38
C LYS A 247 -6.92 -0.73 17.86
N VAL A 248 -6.55 -0.85 16.58
CA VAL A 248 -5.52 -0.01 15.97
C VAL A 248 -5.87 1.48 16.03
N TRP A 249 -7.14 1.80 15.97
CA TRP A 249 -7.64 3.19 15.98
C TRP A 249 -7.45 3.94 17.30
N ARG A 250 -6.95 3.26 18.38
CA ARG A 250 -6.47 3.93 19.61
C ARG A 250 -5.25 4.81 19.33
N LEU A 251 -4.46 4.45 18.32
CA LEU A 251 -3.22 5.12 17.94
C LEU A 251 -3.44 6.28 16.97
N PRO A 252 -2.45 7.17 16.82
CA PRO A 252 -2.45 8.18 15.74
C PRO A 252 -2.65 7.56 14.35
N PRO A 253 -3.34 8.27 13.44
CA PRO A 253 -3.92 9.59 13.58
C PRO A 253 -5.29 9.63 14.24
N THR A 254 -5.94 8.47 14.46
CA THR A 254 -7.35 8.40 14.83
C THR A 254 -7.58 8.77 16.29
N LEU A 255 -6.75 8.25 17.21
CA LEU A 255 -6.82 8.51 18.67
C LEU A 255 -8.25 8.32 19.22
N ALA A 256 -8.96 7.29 18.74
CA ALA A 256 -10.40 7.12 18.97
C ALA A 256 -10.77 6.98 20.45
N THR A 257 -9.89 6.38 21.26
CA THR A 257 -10.15 6.09 22.69
C THR A 257 -9.67 7.20 23.62
N SER A 258 -8.96 8.20 23.12
CA SER A 258 -8.29 9.22 23.94
C SER A 258 -8.68 10.66 23.64
N ARG A 259 -9.75 10.87 22.82
CA ARG A 259 -10.17 12.21 22.38
C ARG A 259 -10.43 13.17 23.52
N ASP A 260 -11.06 12.67 24.60
CA ASP A 260 -11.44 13.44 25.76
C ASP A 260 -10.55 13.18 26.99
N ASN A 261 -9.42 12.49 26.80
CA ASN A 261 -8.46 12.16 27.85
C ASN A 261 -7.03 12.54 27.43
N PRO A 262 -6.53 13.74 27.85
CA PRO A 262 -5.22 14.24 27.43
C PRO A 262 -4.04 13.36 27.88
N GLU A 263 -4.13 12.70 29.02
CA GLU A 263 -3.06 11.81 29.53
C GLU A 263 -2.96 10.56 28.65
N LEU A 264 -4.09 9.89 28.41
CA LEU A 264 -4.15 8.73 27.53
C LEU A 264 -3.77 9.10 26.09
N LYS A 265 -4.16 10.30 25.64
CA LYS A 265 -3.76 10.79 24.32
C LYS A 265 -2.24 10.92 24.20
N ALA A 266 -1.59 11.50 25.21
CA ALA A 266 -0.12 11.61 25.24
C ALA A 266 0.56 10.24 25.24
N GLU A 267 0.00 9.25 25.94
CA GLU A 267 0.50 7.87 25.92
C GLU A 267 0.39 7.26 24.52
N MET A 268 -0.76 7.40 23.86
CA MET A 268 -0.96 6.89 22.49
C MET A 268 -0.06 7.59 21.47
N GLU A 269 0.13 8.89 21.59
CA GLU A 269 1.05 9.68 20.76
C GLU A 269 2.51 9.27 20.99
N ALA A 270 2.91 8.91 22.20
CA ALA A 270 4.26 8.40 22.52
C ALA A 270 4.54 7.02 21.92
N ILE A 271 3.51 6.20 21.69
CA ILE A 271 3.62 4.97 20.90
C ILE A 271 3.84 5.32 19.42
N GLY A 272 3.09 6.28 18.89
CA GLY A 272 3.08 6.64 17.49
C GLY A 272 2.09 5.81 16.66
N GLU A 273 2.31 5.73 15.33
CA GLU A 273 1.48 4.85 14.48
C GLU A 273 1.78 3.37 14.77
N SER A 274 0.84 2.50 14.40
CA SER A 274 0.89 1.05 14.66
C SER A 274 2.14 0.36 14.10
N ASN A 275 2.44 -0.80 14.68
CA ASN A 275 3.36 -1.76 14.06
C ASN A 275 2.79 -2.29 12.74
N ARG A 276 3.60 -2.28 11.66
CA ARG A 276 3.13 -2.70 10.33
C ARG A 276 4.14 -3.59 9.63
N MET A 277 3.66 -4.72 9.10
CA MET A 277 4.39 -5.50 8.11
C MET A 277 4.49 -4.73 6.80
N THR A 278 5.61 -4.87 6.11
CA THR A 278 5.83 -4.39 4.74
C THR A 278 6.24 -5.57 3.90
N LEU A 279 5.38 -5.98 2.94
CA LEU A 279 5.54 -7.21 2.16
C LEU A 279 5.45 -6.89 0.68
N LYS A 280 6.31 -7.52 -0.11
CA LYS A 280 6.34 -7.42 -1.57
C LYS A 280 6.02 -8.76 -2.18
N PHE A 281 5.09 -8.75 -3.12
CA PHE A 281 4.68 -9.90 -3.91
C PHE A 281 4.82 -9.59 -5.40
N ARG A 282 4.75 -10.63 -6.22
CA ARG A 282 4.82 -10.51 -7.67
C ARG A 282 3.81 -11.44 -8.33
N LYS A 283 3.13 -10.98 -9.39
CA LYS A 283 2.42 -11.83 -10.33
C LYS A 283 3.42 -12.59 -11.18
N SER A 284 3.20 -13.87 -11.43
CA SER A 284 4.11 -14.67 -12.26
C SER A 284 4.31 -14.04 -13.64
N GLN A 285 5.38 -14.42 -14.34
CA GLN A 285 5.68 -13.89 -15.70
C GLN A 285 5.02 -14.74 -16.80
N GLU A 286 4.33 -15.81 -16.43
CA GLU A 286 3.61 -16.69 -17.35
C GLU A 286 2.14 -16.31 -17.50
#